data_c6c42b2fd14be58c7a71f98c8f3036ba
#
_entry.id   c6c42b2fd14be58c7a71f98c8f3036ba
#
_cell.length_a   1.000
_cell.length_b   1.000
_cell.length_c   1.000
_cell.angle_alpha   90.00
_cell.angle_beta   90.00
_cell.angle_gamma   90.00
#
_symmetry.space_group_name_H-M   'P 1'
#
loop_
_entity.id
_entity.type
_entity.pdbx_description
1 polymer ?
#
loop_
_entity_poly.entity_id
_entity_poly.type
_entity_poly.pdbx_seq_one_letter_code
_entity_poly.pdbx_strand_id
1 'polypeptide(L)'
;GKRESPQAYAIRDYLQRSDVPFEWVELKDNEQARAELGLESVDDARLPICIFPDGTRMERPTVRQVTEKLGWFRNPSRSEYDLAIYGAGPAGFSAAVYAASEGLKTAVIERFAVGGQAGTSPKIENYLGFPQGISGAELAERAREQAFRFGAEILLHRTGVRGEFLAGRLAS
;
A
#
# COMPACT_ATOMS: atom_id res chain seq x y z
N GLY A 1 16.35 12.27 3.10
CA GLY A 1 16.55 12.31 1.62
C GLY A 1 16.46 13.71 1.02
N LYS A 2 16.70 13.82 -0.27
CA LYS A 2 16.55 15.11 -1.00
C LYS A 2 15.09 15.34 -1.37
N ARG A 3 14.65 16.60 -1.33
CA ARG A 3 13.29 17.01 -1.67
C ARG A 3 12.92 16.68 -3.12
N GLU A 4 13.85 16.89 -4.04
CA GLU A 4 13.66 16.74 -5.48
C GLU A 4 13.87 15.29 -5.99
N SER A 5 14.15 14.34 -5.11
CA SER A 5 14.34 12.95 -5.50
C SER A 5 12.99 12.29 -5.84
N PRO A 6 12.77 11.86 -7.09
CA PRO A 6 11.54 11.15 -7.46
C PRO A 6 11.32 9.87 -6.65
N GLN A 7 12.40 9.17 -6.32
CA GLN A 7 12.36 7.96 -5.51
C GLN A 7 11.97 8.25 -4.06
N ALA A 8 12.53 9.30 -3.45
CA ALA A 8 12.14 9.73 -2.12
C ALA A 8 10.66 10.17 -2.09
N TYR A 9 10.22 10.89 -3.11
CA TYR A 9 8.83 11.28 -3.26
C TYR A 9 7.91 10.06 -3.35
N ALA A 10 8.23 9.09 -4.19
CA ALA A 10 7.42 7.88 -4.35
C ALA A 10 7.27 7.09 -3.04
N ILE A 11 8.35 6.98 -2.25
CA ILE A 11 8.31 6.31 -0.94
C ILE A 11 7.44 7.10 0.04
N ARG A 12 7.59 8.42 0.12
CA ARG A 12 6.79 9.29 0.99
C ARG A 12 5.30 9.23 0.64
N ASP A 13 4.96 9.39 -0.64
CA ASP A 13 3.59 9.31 -1.13
C ASP A 13 2.96 7.95 -0.79
N TYR A 14 3.72 6.87 -0.96
CA TYR A 14 3.29 5.53 -0.60
C TYR A 14 3.01 5.39 0.91
N LEU A 15 3.95 5.80 1.76
CA LEU A 15 3.81 5.71 3.22
C LEU A 15 2.64 6.55 3.71
N GLN A 16 2.48 7.77 3.18
CA GLN A 16 1.38 8.66 3.53
C GLN A 16 0.02 8.08 3.13
N ARG A 17 -0.11 7.52 1.93
CA ARG A 17 -1.35 6.88 1.45
C ARG A 17 -1.70 5.61 2.21
N SER A 18 -0.69 4.96 2.77
CA SER A 18 -0.83 3.71 3.52
C SER A 18 -0.97 3.93 5.02
N ASP A 19 -1.13 5.18 5.47
CA ASP A 19 -1.23 5.59 6.88
C ASP A 19 -0.08 5.07 7.75
N VAL A 20 1.11 4.93 7.15
CA VAL A 20 2.32 4.54 7.89
C VAL A 20 2.92 5.78 8.55
N PRO A 21 3.03 5.83 9.88
CA PRO A 21 3.74 6.92 10.54
C PRO A 21 5.20 6.96 10.09
N PHE A 22 5.68 8.12 9.66
CA PHE A 22 7.09 8.32 9.32
C PHE A 22 7.51 9.74 9.58
N GLU A 23 8.80 9.92 9.86
CA GLU A 23 9.46 11.21 9.91
C GLU A 23 10.22 11.45 8.60
N TRP A 24 10.02 12.62 8.02
CA TRP A 24 10.75 13.03 6.83
C TRP A 24 11.89 13.98 7.19
N VAL A 25 13.12 13.50 7.04
CA VAL A 25 14.33 14.33 7.17
C VAL A 25 14.79 14.76 5.79
N GLU A 26 14.61 16.05 5.50
CA GLU A 26 15.10 16.69 4.26
C GLU A 26 16.56 17.08 4.43
N LEU A 27 17.42 16.56 3.56
CA LEU A 27 18.83 16.92 3.52
C LEU A 27 19.02 18.10 2.57
N LYS A 28 19.47 19.23 3.11
CA LYS A 28 19.67 20.48 2.36
C LYS A 28 21.12 20.69 1.92
N ASP A 29 22.07 20.18 2.69
CA ASP A 29 23.50 20.35 2.49
C ASP A 29 24.32 19.14 2.99
N ASN A 30 25.63 19.19 2.75
CA ASN A 30 26.55 18.11 3.13
C ASN A 30 26.74 18.01 4.64
N GLU A 31 26.57 19.09 5.40
CA GLU A 31 26.68 19.07 6.85
C GLU A 31 25.55 18.24 7.46
N GLN A 32 24.30 18.46 7.01
CA GLN A 32 23.17 17.64 7.42
C GLN A 32 23.32 16.19 6.96
N ALA A 33 23.80 15.95 5.74
CA ALA A 33 24.02 14.57 5.27
C ALA A 33 25.00 13.81 6.18
N ARG A 34 26.04 14.50 6.66
CA ARG A 34 27.04 13.93 7.59
C ARG A 34 26.45 13.72 8.98
N ALA A 35 25.75 14.71 9.52
CA ALA A 35 25.18 14.67 10.87
C ALA A 35 24.09 13.59 10.99
N GLU A 36 23.16 13.52 10.03
CA GLU A 36 22.00 12.64 10.10
C GLU A 36 22.30 11.20 9.65
N LEU A 37 23.17 11.05 8.65
CA LEU A 37 23.33 9.78 7.96
C LEU A 37 24.78 9.28 7.86
N GLY A 38 25.76 10.09 8.28
CA GLY A 38 27.19 9.79 8.12
C GLY A 38 27.64 9.78 6.65
N LEU A 39 26.97 10.56 5.79
CA LEU A 39 27.31 10.68 4.37
C LEU A 39 28.15 11.92 4.12
N GLU A 40 29.12 11.82 3.21
CA GLU A 40 29.98 12.96 2.87
C GLU A 40 29.27 14.02 1.99
N SER A 41 28.21 13.62 1.28
CA SER A 41 27.52 14.50 0.34
C SER A 41 26.02 14.26 0.31
N VAL A 42 25.25 15.33 0.08
CA VAL A 42 23.82 15.23 -0.23
C VAL A 42 23.55 14.62 -1.61
N ASP A 43 24.57 14.48 -2.44
CA ASP A 43 24.50 13.82 -3.75
C ASP A 43 24.95 12.35 -3.71
N ASP A 44 25.09 11.79 -2.50
CA ASP A 44 25.47 10.40 -2.33
C ASP A 44 24.48 9.47 -3.03
N ALA A 45 25.02 8.51 -3.79
CA ALA A 45 24.22 7.57 -4.61
C ALA A 45 23.37 6.63 -3.76
N ARG A 46 23.61 6.52 -2.45
CA ARG A 46 22.85 5.71 -1.51
C ARG A 46 21.51 6.34 -1.11
N LEU A 47 21.29 7.61 -1.42
CA LEU A 47 20.03 8.30 -1.12
C LEU A 47 18.90 7.92 -2.10
N PRO A 48 17.64 7.88 -1.65
CA PRO A 48 17.17 8.10 -0.27
C PRO A 48 17.48 6.92 0.64
N ILE A 49 17.59 7.19 1.95
CA ILE A 49 17.76 6.16 2.97
C ILE A 49 16.50 6.07 3.82
N CYS A 50 16.05 4.84 4.07
CA CYS A 50 14.99 4.54 5.03
C CYS A 50 15.59 3.87 6.25
N ILE A 51 15.25 4.38 7.44
CA ILE A 51 15.64 3.81 8.73
C ILE A 51 14.37 3.35 9.42
N PHE A 52 14.34 2.07 9.81
CA PHE A 52 13.18 1.45 10.44
C PHE A 52 13.34 1.42 11.97
N PRO A 53 12.24 1.27 12.74
CA PRO A 53 12.29 1.23 14.21
C PRO A 53 13.18 0.12 14.78
N ASP A 54 13.38 -0.96 14.04
CA ASP A 54 14.29 -2.06 14.42
C ASP A 54 15.77 -1.77 14.13
N GLY A 55 16.10 -0.54 13.71
CA GLY A 55 17.45 -0.12 13.33
C GLY A 55 17.87 -0.55 11.93
N THR A 56 17.04 -1.26 11.18
CA THR A 56 17.36 -1.60 9.79
C THR A 56 17.50 -0.34 8.95
N ARG A 57 18.60 -0.23 8.23
CA ARG A 57 18.89 0.84 7.29
C ARG A 57 18.84 0.29 5.87
N MET A 58 18.02 0.90 5.02
CA MET A 58 17.92 0.55 3.60
C MET A 58 18.37 1.73 2.76
N GLU A 59 19.35 1.49 1.91
CA GLU A 59 19.90 2.49 1.00
C GLU A 59 19.21 2.38 -0.36
N ARG A 60 18.72 3.51 -0.84
CA ARG A 60 18.01 3.63 -2.13
C ARG A 60 16.94 2.55 -2.35
N PRO A 61 16.07 2.29 -1.35
CA PRO A 61 15.07 1.24 -1.51
C PRO A 61 14.01 1.64 -2.54
N THR A 62 13.49 0.66 -3.24
CA THR A 62 12.25 0.81 -4.00
C THR A 62 11.05 0.79 -3.06
N VAL A 63 9.89 1.31 -3.50
CA VAL A 63 8.63 1.21 -2.74
C VAL A 63 8.31 -0.25 -2.40
N ARG A 64 8.54 -1.16 -3.35
CA ARG A 64 8.35 -2.60 -3.13
C ARG A 64 9.20 -3.14 -1.98
N GLN A 65 10.48 -2.81 -1.92
CA GLN A 65 11.38 -3.24 -0.84
C GLN A 65 10.94 -2.68 0.51
N VAL A 66 10.46 -1.43 0.55
CA VAL A 66 9.86 -0.85 1.76
C VAL A 66 8.62 -1.64 2.17
N THR A 67 7.73 -1.97 1.23
CA THR A 67 6.52 -2.76 1.48
C THR A 67 6.84 -4.18 1.97
N GLU A 68 7.87 -4.80 1.42
CA GLU A 68 8.37 -6.11 1.88
C GLU A 68 8.87 -6.02 3.33
N LYS A 69 9.64 -4.99 3.65
CA LYS A 69 10.15 -4.75 5.01
C LYS A 69 9.03 -4.49 6.03
N LEU A 70 7.96 -3.81 5.61
CA LEU A 70 6.76 -3.60 6.43
C LEU A 70 5.91 -4.88 6.59
N GLY A 71 6.28 -5.97 5.92
CA GLY A 71 5.53 -7.22 5.98
C GLY A 71 4.23 -7.22 5.19
N TRP A 72 4.03 -6.22 4.33
CA TRP A 72 2.80 -6.05 3.56
C TRP A 72 2.85 -6.67 2.16
N PHE A 73 4.05 -6.98 1.69
CA PHE A 73 4.21 -7.73 0.44
C PHE A 73 4.09 -9.23 0.74
N ARG A 74 3.06 -9.84 0.15
CA ARG A 74 2.80 -11.28 0.27
C ARG A 74 2.74 -11.93 -1.10
N ASN A 75 3.26 -13.13 -1.21
CA ASN A 75 2.98 -13.97 -2.36
C ASN A 75 1.61 -14.61 -2.18
N PRO A 76 0.89 -14.87 -3.30
CA PRO A 76 -0.36 -15.61 -3.25
C PRO A 76 -0.16 -16.94 -2.50
N SER A 77 -1.01 -17.24 -1.53
CA SER A 77 -0.97 -18.52 -0.81
C SER A 77 -1.65 -19.65 -1.60
N ARG A 78 -2.37 -19.28 -2.66
CA ARG A 78 -3.16 -20.18 -3.51
C ARG A 78 -2.81 -20.01 -4.98
N SER A 79 -2.98 -21.07 -5.75
CA SER A 79 -2.87 -21.02 -7.21
C SER A 79 -4.16 -20.58 -7.91
N GLU A 80 -5.32 -20.71 -7.21
CA GLU A 80 -6.63 -20.41 -7.74
C GLU A 80 -7.49 -19.69 -6.69
N TYR A 81 -8.32 -18.79 -7.17
CA TYR A 81 -9.29 -18.02 -6.39
C TYR A 81 -10.66 -18.09 -7.06
N ASP A 82 -11.71 -18.09 -6.25
CA ASP A 82 -13.09 -18.02 -6.74
C ASP A 82 -13.41 -16.60 -7.25
N LEU A 83 -12.77 -15.58 -6.65
CA LEU A 83 -12.92 -14.19 -7.03
C LEU A 83 -11.58 -13.45 -6.96
N ALA A 84 -11.21 -12.77 -8.04
CA ALA A 84 -10.12 -11.82 -8.08
C ALA A 84 -10.67 -10.40 -8.31
N ILE A 85 -10.39 -9.50 -7.37
CA ILE A 85 -10.84 -8.10 -7.38
C ILE A 85 -9.64 -7.24 -7.74
N TYR A 86 -9.75 -6.41 -8.78
CA TYR A 86 -8.69 -5.51 -9.17
C TYR A 86 -8.98 -4.10 -8.66
N GLY A 87 -8.17 -3.66 -7.69
CA GLY A 87 -8.25 -2.38 -7.01
C GLY A 87 -8.68 -2.51 -5.54
N ALA A 88 -7.86 -1.98 -4.63
CA ALA A 88 -8.07 -1.97 -3.19
C ALA A 88 -8.65 -0.63 -2.69
N GLY A 89 -9.55 -0.03 -3.46
CA GLY A 89 -10.37 1.10 -3.03
C GLY A 89 -11.60 0.65 -2.23
N PRO A 90 -12.47 1.61 -1.79
CA PRO A 90 -13.66 1.28 -1.00
C PRO A 90 -14.58 0.25 -1.65
N ALA A 91 -14.80 0.36 -2.97
CA ALA A 91 -15.63 -0.60 -3.70
C ALA A 91 -15.00 -2.00 -3.75
N GLY A 92 -13.68 -2.07 -4.00
CA GLY A 92 -12.96 -3.35 -4.03
C GLY A 92 -12.95 -4.04 -2.66
N PHE A 93 -12.71 -3.30 -1.59
CA PHE A 93 -12.78 -3.87 -0.24
C PHE A 93 -14.20 -4.24 0.17
N SER A 94 -15.21 -3.47 -0.20
CA SER A 94 -16.60 -3.88 0.03
C SER A 94 -16.91 -5.21 -0.64
N ALA A 95 -16.56 -5.37 -1.92
CA ALA A 95 -16.71 -6.64 -2.63
C ALA A 95 -15.92 -7.78 -1.97
N ALA A 96 -14.68 -7.49 -1.51
CA ALA A 96 -13.84 -8.49 -0.85
C ALA A 96 -14.42 -8.96 0.49
N VAL A 97 -14.93 -8.03 1.32
CA VAL A 97 -15.55 -8.35 2.61
C VAL A 97 -16.77 -9.26 2.38
N TYR A 98 -17.66 -8.89 1.48
CA TYR A 98 -18.85 -9.70 1.21
C TYR A 98 -18.49 -11.06 0.63
N ALA A 99 -17.64 -11.11 -0.39
CA ALA A 99 -17.27 -12.38 -1.01
C ALA A 99 -16.57 -13.33 -0.03
N ALA A 100 -15.61 -12.82 0.74
CA ALA A 100 -14.89 -13.64 1.71
C ALA A 100 -15.77 -14.07 2.88
N SER A 101 -16.73 -13.23 3.32
CA SER A 101 -17.68 -13.58 4.37
C SER A 101 -18.63 -14.71 3.96
N GLU A 102 -18.92 -14.85 2.67
CA GLU A 102 -19.68 -15.96 2.08
C GLU A 102 -18.81 -17.20 1.80
N GLY A 103 -17.55 -17.18 2.19
CA GLY A 103 -16.63 -18.31 2.07
C GLY A 103 -15.89 -18.44 0.74
N LEU A 104 -16.01 -17.46 -0.15
CA LEU A 104 -15.27 -17.46 -1.41
C LEU A 104 -13.78 -17.21 -1.18
N LYS A 105 -12.91 -17.97 -1.85
CA LYS A 105 -11.48 -17.72 -1.90
C LYS A 105 -11.24 -16.44 -2.69
N THR A 106 -11.05 -15.34 -1.98
CA THR A 106 -11.02 -13.99 -2.57
C THR A 106 -9.62 -13.41 -2.53
N ALA A 107 -9.15 -12.87 -3.67
CA ALA A 107 -7.94 -12.07 -3.77
C ALA A 107 -8.27 -10.62 -4.18
N VAL A 108 -7.66 -9.66 -3.50
CA VAL A 108 -7.64 -8.25 -3.89
C VAL A 108 -6.27 -7.94 -4.46
N ILE A 109 -6.21 -7.49 -5.70
CA ILE A 109 -4.98 -7.18 -6.42
C ILE A 109 -4.87 -5.66 -6.52
N GLU A 110 -3.78 -5.10 -6.00
CA GLU A 110 -3.56 -3.66 -6.00
C GLU A 110 -2.14 -3.34 -6.51
N ARG A 111 -2.09 -2.38 -7.42
CA ARG A 111 -0.84 -1.95 -8.04
C ARG A 111 0.01 -1.05 -7.13
N PHE A 112 -0.63 -0.19 -6.34
CA PHE A 112 0.05 0.82 -5.53
C PHE A 112 -0.21 0.61 -4.04
N ALA A 113 -1.12 1.38 -3.49
CA ALA A 113 -1.47 1.39 -2.08
C ALA A 113 -2.97 1.18 -1.89
N VAL A 114 -3.34 0.66 -0.73
CA VAL A 114 -4.75 0.51 -0.35
C VAL A 114 -5.47 1.86 -0.28
N GLY A 115 -6.78 1.84 -0.44
CA GLY A 115 -7.64 3.03 -0.33
C GLY A 115 -7.95 3.71 -1.66
N GLY A 116 -7.18 3.45 -2.72
CA GLY A 116 -7.38 4.07 -4.03
C GLY A 116 -7.41 5.60 -3.94
N GLN A 117 -8.25 6.25 -4.74
CA GLN A 117 -8.42 7.71 -4.72
C GLN A 117 -8.99 8.22 -3.38
N ALA A 118 -9.87 7.45 -2.75
CA ALA A 118 -10.48 7.82 -1.48
C ALA A 118 -9.45 7.88 -0.33
N GLY A 119 -8.40 7.06 -0.39
CA GLY A 119 -7.35 7.01 0.63
C GLY A 119 -6.62 8.34 0.87
N THR A 120 -6.66 9.26 -0.09
CA THR A 120 -6.05 10.59 0.04
C THR A 120 -6.99 11.66 0.59
N SER A 121 -8.27 11.34 0.78
CA SER A 121 -9.27 12.31 1.26
C SER A 121 -9.08 12.58 2.75
N PRO A 122 -8.94 13.84 3.17
CA PRO A 122 -8.78 14.17 4.59
C PRO A 122 -10.05 13.85 5.39
N LYS A 123 -11.22 13.92 4.76
CA LYS A 123 -12.51 13.60 5.37
C LYS A 123 -13.51 13.11 4.33
N ILE A 124 -14.16 12.00 4.60
CA ILE A 124 -15.25 11.42 3.83
C ILE A 124 -16.49 11.45 4.73
N GLU A 125 -17.52 12.22 4.36
CA GLU A 125 -18.70 12.47 5.20
C GLU A 125 -19.94 11.68 4.73
N ASN A 126 -19.90 11.12 3.53
CA ASN A 126 -21.02 10.40 2.93
C ASN A 126 -20.80 8.88 2.86
N TYR A 127 -19.90 8.32 3.67
CA TYR A 127 -19.74 6.87 3.75
C TYR A 127 -20.64 6.31 4.86
N LEU A 128 -21.44 5.32 4.50
CA LEU A 128 -22.42 4.71 5.41
C LEU A 128 -21.72 4.12 6.65
N GLY A 129 -22.25 4.38 7.85
CA GLY A 129 -21.72 3.91 9.12
C GLY A 129 -20.78 4.91 9.84
N PHE A 130 -20.46 6.04 9.20
CA PHE A 130 -19.60 7.09 9.76
C PHE A 130 -20.31 8.46 9.80
N PRO A 131 -21.24 8.67 10.73
CA PRO A 131 -22.08 9.88 10.73
C PRO A 131 -21.30 11.18 11.00
N GLN A 132 -20.10 11.08 11.53
CA GLN A 132 -19.21 12.23 11.77
C GLN A 132 -18.09 12.35 10.73
N GLY A 133 -18.14 11.46 9.71
CA GLY A 133 -17.09 11.33 8.71
C GLY A 133 -15.91 10.50 9.20
N ILE A 134 -15.02 10.16 8.28
CA ILE A 134 -13.80 9.39 8.51
C ILE A 134 -12.75 9.83 7.49
N SER A 135 -11.46 9.80 7.84
CA SER A 135 -10.41 10.00 6.85
C SER A 135 -10.35 8.85 5.84
N GLY A 136 -9.93 9.13 4.62
CA GLY A 136 -9.80 8.11 3.59
C GLY A 136 -8.78 7.03 3.95
N ALA A 137 -7.68 7.42 4.59
CA ALA A 137 -6.65 6.49 5.07
C ALA A 137 -7.19 5.55 6.15
N GLU A 138 -7.88 6.08 7.15
CA GLU A 138 -8.49 5.27 8.21
C GLU A 138 -9.58 4.33 7.67
N LEU A 139 -10.43 4.82 6.74
CA LEU A 139 -11.43 3.99 6.09
C LEU A 139 -10.79 2.82 5.34
N ALA A 140 -9.73 3.09 4.60
CA ALA A 140 -9.00 2.09 3.85
C ALA A 140 -8.38 1.02 4.76
N GLU A 141 -7.78 1.43 5.86
CA GLU A 141 -7.17 0.51 6.83
C GLU A 141 -8.22 -0.37 7.50
N ARG A 142 -9.32 0.20 7.99
CA ARG A 142 -10.44 -0.57 8.57
C ARG A 142 -11.02 -1.59 7.57
N ALA A 143 -11.18 -1.18 6.31
CA ALA A 143 -11.68 -2.06 5.25
C ALA A 143 -10.69 -3.20 4.93
N ARG A 144 -9.40 -2.90 4.90
CA ARG A 144 -8.31 -3.88 4.73
C ARG A 144 -8.32 -4.91 5.86
N GLU A 145 -8.37 -4.46 7.09
CA GLU A 145 -8.43 -5.35 8.26
C GLU A 145 -9.67 -6.24 8.24
N GLN A 146 -10.81 -5.66 7.89
CA GLN A 146 -12.07 -6.42 7.81
C GLN A 146 -12.02 -7.49 6.72
N ALA A 147 -11.55 -7.16 5.52
CA ALA A 147 -11.40 -8.11 4.42
C ALA A 147 -10.41 -9.25 4.80
N PHE A 148 -9.29 -8.89 5.42
CA PHE A 148 -8.30 -9.86 5.90
C PHE A 148 -8.88 -10.79 6.98
N ARG A 149 -9.66 -10.27 7.92
CA ARG A 149 -10.32 -11.07 8.97
C ARG A 149 -11.26 -12.14 8.40
N PHE A 150 -11.92 -11.88 7.27
CA PHE A 150 -12.74 -12.85 6.57
C PHE A 150 -11.94 -13.78 5.63
N GLY A 151 -10.63 -13.62 5.55
CA GLY A 151 -9.75 -14.50 4.79
C GLY A 151 -9.48 -14.06 3.34
N ALA A 152 -9.82 -12.83 2.97
CA ALA A 152 -9.38 -12.27 1.70
C ALA A 152 -7.85 -12.06 1.70
N GLU A 153 -7.20 -12.44 0.62
CA GLU A 153 -5.77 -12.14 0.41
C GLU A 153 -5.61 -10.80 -0.30
N ILE A 154 -4.74 -9.96 0.23
CA ILE A 154 -4.44 -8.65 -0.34
C ILE A 154 -3.04 -8.69 -0.92
N LEU A 155 -2.97 -8.59 -2.25
CA LEU A 155 -1.76 -8.74 -3.05
C LEU A 155 -1.34 -7.37 -3.60
N LEU A 156 -0.46 -6.69 -2.86
CA LEU A 156 0.07 -5.37 -3.22
C LEU A 156 1.19 -5.46 -4.26
N HIS A 157 1.41 -4.37 -4.99
CA HIS A 157 2.42 -4.24 -6.05
C HIS A 157 2.28 -5.30 -7.15
N ARG A 158 1.04 -5.67 -7.46
CA ARG A 158 0.70 -6.59 -8.54
C ARG A 158 -0.07 -5.85 -9.63
N THR A 159 0.23 -6.21 -10.87
CA THR A 159 -0.46 -5.68 -12.05
C THR A 159 -1.02 -6.84 -12.84
N GLY A 160 -2.29 -6.76 -13.19
CA GLY A 160 -2.89 -7.68 -14.15
C GLY A 160 -2.31 -7.40 -15.53
N VAL A 161 -1.73 -8.41 -16.16
CA VAL A 161 -1.12 -8.30 -17.50
C VAL A 161 -2.06 -8.76 -18.60
N ARG A 162 -3.02 -9.63 -18.26
CA ARG A 162 -3.99 -10.16 -19.20
C ARG A 162 -5.26 -10.62 -18.47
N GLY A 163 -6.42 -10.34 -19.06
CA GLY A 163 -7.71 -10.90 -18.69
C GLY A 163 -8.36 -11.53 -19.91
N GLU A 164 -8.96 -12.70 -19.76
CA GLU A 164 -9.72 -13.35 -20.80
C GLU A 164 -11.15 -13.55 -20.33
N PHE A 165 -12.10 -13.20 -21.19
CA PHE A 165 -13.50 -13.52 -20.97
C PHE A 165 -13.76 -14.92 -21.56
N LEU A 166 -13.83 -15.91 -20.68
CA LEU A 166 -14.28 -17.24 -21.05
C LEU A 166 -15.81 -17.20 -21.07
N ALA A 167 -16.40 -17.31 -22.27
CA ALA A 167 -17.86 -17.39 -22.42
C ALA A 167 -18.36 -18.52 -21.53
N GLY A 168 -19.11 -18.15 -20.48
CA GLY A 168 -19.52 -19.06 -19.43
C GLY A 168 -20.33 -20.23 -19.98
N ARG A 169 -19.89 -21.44 -19.70
CA ARG A 169 -20.83 -22.53 -19.48
C ARG A 169 -21.59 -22.22 -18.20
N LEU A 170 -22.82 -21.73 -18.36
CA LEU A 170 -23.79 -21.91 -17.28
C LEU A 170 -23.85 -23.40 -17.06
N ALA A 171 -23.29 -23.88 -15.96
CA ALA A 171 -23.54 -25.25 -15.50
C ALA A 171 -25.02 -25.31 -15.21
N SER A 172 -25.70 -26.11 -16.02
CA SER A 172 -27.09 -26.52 -15.78
C SER A 172 -27.20 -27.39 -14.55
#